data_7f38be975977c6d156588410d1070a55
#
_entry.id   7f38be975977c6d156588410d1070a55
#
_cell.length_a   1.000
_cell.length_b   1.000
_cell.length_c   1.000
_cell.angle_alpha   90.00
_cell.angle_beta   90.00
_cell.angle_gamma   90.00
#
_symmetry.space_group_name_H-M   'P 1'
#
loop_
_entity.id
_entity.type
_entity.pdbx_description
1 polymer ?
#
loop_
_entity_poly.entity_id
_entity_poly.type
_entity_poly.pdbx_seq_one_letter_code
_entity_poly.pdbx_strand_id
1 'polypeptide(L)'
;ATQLLSQWNKIEKTSKKDKEVSRFLHLETTQSFVNELVQAEIIDTHAEGYHTSRANKGENAGTWMHPYLFIKFAMWLSPKFEVECIKFIHDSLIANRKLAGTNYSLLSASGMKLKGYNFSEIAIAMQWIVFGKKGKNLRQTASEDELKELYELEQKLSFAIDMGYIKTYDQLLSEMRKIWNQKN
;
A
#
# COMPACT_ATOMS: atom_id res chain seq x y z
N ALA A 1 21.32 -8.44 -7.10
CA ALA A 1 20.84 -9.83 -7.20
C ALA A 1 21.97 -10.85 -6.93
N THR A 2 23.15 -10.69 -7.55
CA THR A 2 24.28 -11.65 -7.43
C THR A 2 24.73 -11.85 -5.98
N GLN A 3 24.81 -10.79 -5.18
CA GLN A 3 25.21 -10.89 -3.76
C GLN A 3 24.16 -11.68 -2.95
N LEU A 4 22.87 -11.42 -3.16
CA LEU A 4 21.80 -12.15 -2.49
C LEU A 4 21.86 -13.64 -2.83
N LEU A 5 22.02 -13.99 -4.10
CA LEU A 5 22.20 -15.39 -4.54
C LEU A 5 23.42 -16.07 -3.86
N SER A 6 24.55 -15.35 -3.76
CA SER A 6 25.74 -15.86 -3.09
C SER A 6 25.52 -16.15 -1.62
N GLN A 7 24.83 -15.26 -0.92
CA GLN A 7 24.47 -15.42 0.49
C GLN A 7 23.48 -16.58 0.68
N TRP A 8 22.44 -16.65 -0.16
CA TRP A 8 21.44 -17.70 -0.12
C TRP A 8 22.07 -19.09 -0.33
N ASN A 9 22.92 -19.24 -1.35
CA ASN A 9 23.64 -20.50 -1.62
C ASN A 9 24.53 -20.95 -0.44
N LYS A 10 25.11 -20.02 0.34
CA LYS A 10 25.88 -20.34 1.54
C LYS A 10 25.00 -20.87 2.67
N ILE A 11 23.80 -20.31 2.83
CA ILE A 11 22.85 -20.70 3.89
C ILE A 11 22.22 -22.07 3.59
N GLU A 12 21.72 -22.25 2.39
CA GLU A 12 20.95 -23.44 1.99
C GLU A 12 21.83 -24.62 1.58
N LYS A 13 23.16 -24.44 1.48
CA LYS A 13 24.13 -25.47 1.01
C LYS A 13 23.74 -26.08 -0.34
N THR A 14 22.98 -25.36 -1.15
CA THR A 14 22.50 -25.80 -2.47
C THR A 14 23.59 -25.72 -3.53
N SER A 15 23.54 -26.61 -4.52
CA SER A 15 24.46 -26.58 -5.64
C SER A 15 24.16 -25.31 -6.51
N LYS A 16 25.23 -24.66 -7.00
CA LYS A 16 25.13 -23.44 -7.83
C LYS A 16 24.30 -23.61 -9.12
N LYS A 17 23.95 -24.85 -9.50
CA LYS A 17 23.33 -25.15 -10.80
C LYS A 17 21.80 -24.95 -10.83
N ASP A 18 21.13 -24.94 -9.68
CA ASP A 18 19.66 -24.94 -9.66
C ASP A 18 19.05 -23.54 -9.63
N LYS A 19 19.77 -22.56 -9.09
CA LYS A 19 19.33 -21.18 -8.98
C LYS A 19 20.42 -20.24 -9.51
N GLU A 20 20.20 -19.62 -10.66
CA GLU A 20 21.08 -18.63 -11.26
C GLU A 20 20.31 -17.37 -11.62
N VAL A 21 20.94 -16.20 -11.51
CA VAL A 21 20.33 -14.92 -11.89
C VAL A 21 19.92 -14.91 -13.36
N SER A 22 20.78 -15.44 -14.24
CA SER A 22 20.51 -15.56 -15.67
C SER A 22 19.25 -16.39 -15.92
N ARG A 23 19.11 -17.54 -15.25
CA ARG A 23 17.95 -18.41 -15.38
C ARG A 23 16.66 -17.69 -14.95
N PHE A 24 16.69 -16.97 -13.81
CA PHE A 24 15.54 -16.17 -13.37
C PHE A 24 15.15 -15.13 -14.42
N LEU A 25 16.12 -14.40 -14.96
CA LEU A 25 15.86 -13.35 -15.96
C LEU A 25 15.28 -13.90 -17.27
N HIS A 26 15.59 -15.14 -17.65
CA HIS A 26 15.05 -15.78 -18.85
C HIS A 26 13.69 -16.47 -18.63
N LEU A 27 13.16 -16.52 -17.43
CA LEU A 27 11.81 -17.05 -17.20
C LEU A 27 10.77 -16.15 -17.92
N GLU A 28 9.84 -16.79 -18.61
CA GLU A 28 8.72 -16.10 -19.25
C GLU A 28 7.94 -15.24 -18.24
N THR A 29 7.69 -15.78 -17.05
CA THR A 29 7.02 -15.06 -15.95
C THR A 29 7.80 -13.83 -15.47
N THR A 30 9.13 -13.83 -15.59
CA THR A 30 9.95 -12.68 -15.24
C THR A 30 9.90 -11.63 -16.33
N GLN A 31 9.97 -12.04 -17.59
CA GLN A 31 9.87 -11.12 -18.73
C GLN A 31 8.49 -10.47 -18.79
N SER A 32 7.42 -11.24 -18.59
CA SER A 32 6.06 -10.70 -18.48
C SER A 32 5.93 -9.70 -17.34
N PHE A 33 6.55 -9.97 -16.20
CA PHE A 33 6.55 -9.03 -15.07
C PHE A 33 7.28 -7.70 -15.39
N VAL A 34 8.40 -7.76 -16.10
CA VAL A 34 9.10 -6.54 -16.54
C VAL A 34 8.24 -5.75 -17.54
N ASN A 35 7.54 -6.43 -18.45
CA ASN A 35 6.59 -5.79 -19.36
C ASN A 35 5.48 -5.07 -18.58
N GLU A 36 4.92 -5.68 -17.54
CA GLU A 36 3.90 -5.05 -16.71
C GLU A 36 4.45 -3.84 -15.94
N LEU A 37 5.71 -3.85 -15.50
CA LEU A 37 6.32 -2.67 -14.87
C LEU A 37 6.41 -1.49 -15.85
N VAL A 38 6.67 -1.74 -17.14
CA VAL A 38 6.67 -0.70 -18.17
C VAL A 38 5.25 -0.20 -18.45
N GLN A 39 4.28 -1.11 -18.60
CA GLN A 39 2.88 -0.75 -18.85
C GLN A 39 2.25 0.04 -17.69
N ALA A 40 2.68 -0.25 -16.45
CA ALA A 40 2.26 0.45 -15.24
C ALA A 40 3.03 1.77 -15.01
N GLU A 41 3.88 2.19 -15.96
CA GLU A 41 4.71 3.42 -15.86
C GLU A 41 5.60 3.46 -14.60
N ILE A 42 5.99 2.29 -14.07
CA ILE A 42 6.88 2.17 -12.91
C ILE A 42 8.35 2.29 -13.35
N ILE A 43 8.64 1.86 -14.57
CA ILE A 43 9.91 2.00 -15.27
C ILE A 43 9.63 2.47 -16.70
N ASP A 44 10.51 3.29 -17.26
CA ASP A 44 10.32 3.80 -18.63
C ASP A 44 10.70 2.76 -19.68
N THR A 45 11.71 1.95 -19.39
CA THR A 45 12.24 0.95 -20.32
C THR A 45 12.59 -0.37 -19.64
N HIS A 46 12.63 -1.46 -20.42
CA HIS A 46 13.09 -2.77 -19.92
C HIS A 46 14.53 -2.72 -19.34
N ALA A 47 15.38 -1.81 -19.85
CA ALA A 47 16.74 -1.66 -19.37
C ALA A 47 16.83 -1.14 -17.93
N GLU A 48 15.81 -0.44 -17.45
CA GLU A 48 15.70 0.00 -16.06
C GLU A 48 15.25 -1.13 -15.13
N GLY A 49 14.62 -2.15 -15.66
CA GLY A 49 14.21 -3.33 -14.89
C GLY A 49 15.41 -4.08 -14.31
N TYR A 50 16.48 -4.23 -15.08
CA TYR A 50 17.75 -4.80 -14.62
C TYR A 50 18.93 -4.43 -15.49
N HIS A 51 20.12 -4.39 -14.88
CA HIS A 51 21.38 -4.16 -15.55
C HIS A 51 22.44 -5.17 -15.06
N THR A 52 23.14 -5.81 -16.02
CA THR A 52 24.23 -6.74 -15.72
C THR A 52 25.55 -6.10 -16.16
N SER A 53 26.44 -5.91 -15.19
CA SER A 53 27.79 -5.41 -15.48
C SER A 53 28.64 -6.46 -16.19
N ARG A 54 29.46 -6.03 -17.11
CA ARG A 54 30.50 -6.85 -17.77
C ARG A 54 31.76 -7.02 -16.91
N ALA A 55 31.86 -6.32 -15.77
CA ALA A 55 33.00 -6.45 -14.87
C ALA A 55 33.02 -7.87 -14.21
N ASN A 56 34.14 -8.55 -14.31
CA ASN A 56 34.30 -9.89 -13.74
C ASN A 56 34.60 -9.88 -12.23
N LYS A 57 35.08 -8.75 -11.67
CA LYS A 57 35.48 -8.58 -10.27
C LYS A 57 35.27 -7.12 -9.83
N GLY A 58 35.19 -6.91 -8.51
CA GLY A 58 35.08 -5.59 -7.91
C GLY A 58 33.65 -5.19 -7.53
N GLU A 59 33.48 -4.00 -6.97
CA GLU A 59 32.20 -3.50 -6.46
C GLU A 59 31.15 -3.31 -7.57
N ASN A 60 31.61 -3.10 -8.81
CA ASN A 60 30.74 -2.92 -9.96
C ASN A 60 30.39 -4.24 -10.69
N ALA A 61 30.81 -5.38 -10.16
CA ALA A 61 30.49 -6.68 -10.75
C ALA A 61 29.15 -7.20 -10.23
N GLY A 62 28.26 -7.62 -11.16
CA GLY A 62 27.01 -8.27 -10.77
C GLY A 62 25.80 -7.80 -11.59
N THR A 63 24.63 -8.16 -11.11
CA THR A 63 23.34 -7.78 -11.68
C THR A 63 22.57 -6.94 -10.67
N TRP A 64 22.21 -5.73 -11.09
CA TRP A 64 21.32 -4.83 -10.37
C TRP A 64 19.91 -4.99 -10.94
N MET A 65 18.92 -4.90 -10.07
CA MET A 65 17.52 -5.01 -10.44
C MET A 65 16.73 -3.87 -9.83
N HIS A 66 15.68 -3.42 -10.54
CA HIS A 66 14.68 -2.54 -9.97
C HIS A 66 14.11 -3.15 -8.67
N PRO A 67 13.77 -2.37 -7.64
CA PRO A 67 13.31 -2.90 -6.34
C PRO A 67 12.21 -3.95 -6.46
N TYR A 68 11.20 -3.75 -7.28
CA TYR A 68 10.10 -4.70 -7.45
C TYR A 68 10.57 -6.01 -8.09
N LEU A 69 11.45 -5.93 -9.09
CA LEU A 69 12.03 -7.13 -9.70
C LEU A 69 12.96 -7.87 -8.73
N PHE A 70 13.66 -7.13 -7.86
CA PHE A 70 14.50 -7.71 -6.82
C PHE A 70 13.68 -8.48 -5.77
N ILE A 71 12.53 -7.96 -5.36
CA ILE A 71 11.60 -8.65 -4.47
C ILE A 71 11.10 -9.94 -5.14
N LYS A 72 10.67 -9.87 -6.41
CA LYS A 72 10.26 -11.04 -7.19
C LYS A 72 11.39 -12.09 -7.30
N PHE A 73 12.63 -11.65 -7.48
CA PHE A 73 13.79 -12.51 -7.48
C PHE A 73 14.01 -13.19 -6.11
N ALA A 74 13.89 -12.46 -5.02
CA ALA A 74 14.02 -13.01 -3.67
C ALA A 74 12.91 -14.03 -3.35
N MET A 75 11.68 -13.80 -3.79
CA MET A 75 10.56 -14.75 -3.70
C MET A 75 10.86 -16.01 -4.51
N TRP A 76 11.37 -15.89 -5.73
CA TRP A 76 11.77 -17.03 -6.54
C TRP A 76 12.92 -17.84 -5.91
N LEU A 77 13.88 -17.20 -5.24
CA LEU A 77 14.95 -17.86 -4.52
C LEU A 77 14.42 -18.67 -3.34
N SER A 78 13.55 -18.11 -2.53
CA SER A 78 13.11 -18.66 -1.26
C SER A 78 11.59 -18.73 -1.18
N PRO A 79 10.97 -19.92 -1.29
CA PRO A 79 9.54 -20.09 -1.06
C PRO A 79 9.09 -19.64 0.34
N LYS A 80 9.97 -19.75 1.34
CA LYS A 80 9.70 -19.23 2.69
C LYS A 80 9.53 -17.70 2.67
N PHE A 81 10.43 -16.99 2.00
CA PHE A 81 10.33 -15.55 1.85
C PHE A 81 9.08 -15.15 1.04
N GLU A 82 8.74 -15.91 0.01
CA GLU A 82 7.50 -15.70 -0.76
C GLU A 82 6.26 -15.77 0.14
N VAL A 83 6.16 -16.80 0.98
CA VAL A 83 5.05 -16.94 1.94
C VAL A 83 4.99 -15.78 2.91
N GLU A 84 6.13 -15.32 3.44
CA GLU A 84 6.18 -14.17 4.34
C GLU A 84 5.76 -12.86 3.65
N CYS A 85 6.15 -12.65 2.39
CA CYS A 85 5.71 -11.51 1.60
C CYS A 85 4.18 -11.52 1.37
N ILE A 86 3.63 -12.67 0.96
CA ILE A 86 2.19 -12.84 0.74
C ILE A 86 1.42 -12.62 2.06
N LYS A 87 1.92 -13.18 3.16
CA LYS A 87 1.34 -13.00 4.48
C LYS A 87 1.36 -11.54 4.90
N PHE A 88 2.48 -10.84 4.73
CA PHE A 88 2.59 -9.40 5.03
C PHE A 88 1.56 -8.58 4.26
N ILE A 89 1.42 -8.80 2.95
CA ILE A 89 0.44 -8.12 2.11
C ILE A 89 -0.98 -8.42 2.60
N HIS A 90 -1.31 -9.70 2.83
CA HIS A 90 -2.61 -10.12 3.31
C HIS A 90 -2.94 -9.49 4.68
N ASP A 91 -2.02 -9.54 5.64
CA ASP A 91 -2.22 -9.01 6.98
C ASP A 91 -2.36 -7.47 6.96
N SER A 92 -1.59 -6.78 6.10
CA SER A 92 -1.70 -5.34 5.89
C SER A 92 -3.07 -4.96 5.32
N LEU A 93 -3.56 -5.66 4.31
CA LEU A 93 -4.90 -5.44 3.74
C LEU A 93 -6.01 -5.67 4.76
N ILE A 94 -5.89 -6.71 5.61
CA ILE A 94 -6.87 -6.99 6.65
C ILE A 94 -6.81 -5.95 7.76
N ALA A 95 -5.60 -5.55 8.20
CA ALA A 95 -5.42 -4.52 9.21
C ALA A 95 -6.07 -3.19 8.77
N ASN A 96 -5.83 -2.77 7.52
CA ASN A 96 -6.42 -1.57 6.96
C ASN A 96 -7.96 -1.67 6.90
N ARG A 97 -8.51 -2.82 6.51
CA ARG A 97 -9.97 -3.04 6.50
C ARG A 97 -10.59 -3.02 7.90
N LYS A 98 -9.91 -3.59 8.90
CA LYS A 98 -10.39 -3.57 10.29
C LYS A 98 -10.37 -2.16 10.87
N LEU A 99 -9.30 -1.39 10.62
CA LEU A 99 -9.21 0.01 11.02
C LEU A 99 -10.35 0.83 10.41
N ALA A 100 -10.70 0.57 9.15
CA ALA A 100 -11.83 1.18 8.46
C ALA A 100 -13.15 1.00 9.21
N GLY A 101 -13.46 -0.24 9.58
CA GLY A 101 -14.70 -0.57 10.27
C GLY A 101 -14.75 0.01 11.70
N THR A 102 -13.62 -0.03 12.41
CA THR A 102 -13.53 0.44 13.79
C THR A 102 -13.68 1.95 13.89
N ASN A 103 -12.99 2.71 13.07
CA ASN A 103 -13.01 4.17 13.14
C ASN A 103 -14.37 4.75 12.72
N TYR A 104 -15.05 4.17 11.73
CA TYR A 104 -16.40 4.58 11.38
C TYR A 104 -17.39 4.32 12.53
N SER A 105 -17.25 3.21 13.24
CA SER A 105 -18.09 2.91 14.41
C SER A 105 -17.82 3.89 15.57
N LEU A 106 -16.58 4.31 15.78
CA LEU A 106 -16.20 5.31 16.76
C LEU A 106 -16.82 6.68 16.46
N LEU A 107 -16.67 7.17 15.22
CA LEU A 107 -17.27 8.43 14.80
C LEU A 107 -18.80 8.39 14.93
N SER A 108 -19.41 7.27 14.55
CA SER A 108 -20.85 7.08 14.67
C SER A 108 -21.31 7.12 16.13
N ALA A 109 -20.58 6.44 17.03
CA ALA A 109 -20.88 6.44 18.46
C ALA A 109 -20.73 7.83 19.08
N SER A 110 -19.66 8.55 18.75
CA SER A 110 -19.47 9.94 19.20
C SER A 110 -20.54 10.87 18.62
N GLY A 111 -20.86 10.72 17.34
CA GLY A 111 -21.87 11.49 16.64
C GLY A 111 -23.28 11.37 17.22
N MET A 112 -23.64 10.17 17.70
CA MET A 112 -24.93 9.96 18.39
C MET A 112 -25.13 10.82 19.63
N LYS A 113 -24.07 11.38 20.21
CA LYS A 113 -24.14 12.35 21.31
C LYS A 113 -24.65 13.72 20.87
N LEU A 114 -24.59 14.00 19.55
CA LEU A 114 -25.03 15.26 18.96
C LEU A 114 -26.51 15.16 18.55
N LYS A 115 -27.34 16.06 19.06
CA LYS A 115 -28.76 16.10 18.68
C LYS A 115 -28.91 16.35 17.18
N GLY A 116 -29.69 15.49 16.51
CA GLY A 116 -29.95 15.62 15.06
C GLY A 116 -28.89 14.99 14.15
N TYR A 117 -27.94 14.22 14.71
CA TYR A 117 -26.91 13.55 13.92
C TYR A 117 -27.48 12.67 12.80
N ASN A 118 -27.03 12.93 11.58
CA ASN A 118 -27.45 12.18 10.38
C ASN A 118 -26.28 11.38 9.82
N PHE A 119 -26.31 10.07 10.02
CA PHE A 119 -25.26 9.15 9.56
C PHE A 119 -25.02 9.22 8.04
N SER A 120 -26.09 9.28 7.26
CA SER A 120 -25.97 9.29 5.81
C SER A 120 -25.33 10.57 5.28
N GLU A 121 -25.68 11.70 5.88
CA GLU A 121 -25.12 13.01 5.51
C GLU A 121 -23.63 13.08 5.84
N ILE A 122 -23.24 12.65 7.03
CA ILE A 122 -21.84 12.60 7.45
C ILE A 122 -21.05 11.64 6.58
N ALA A 123 -21.57 10.45 6.29
CA ALA A 123 -20.90 9.49 5.41
C ALA A 123 -20.67 10.08 4.00
N ILE A 124 -21.62 10.81 3.45
CA ILE A 124 -21.50 11.47 2.15
C ILE A 124 -20.48 12.60 2.22
N ALA A 125 -20.51 13.44 3.27
CA ALA A 125 -19.55 14.52 3.46
C ALA A 125 -18.11 14.00 3.57
N MET A 126 -17.90 12.90 4.32
CA MET A 126 -16.60 12.23 4.40
C MET A 126 -16.11 11.74 3.03
N GLN A 127 -17.01 11.15 2.23
CA GLN A 127 -16.66 10.72 0.88
C GLN A 127 -16.20 11.89 -0.01
N TRP A 128 -16.90 13.03 0.05
CA TRP A 128 -16.50 14.22 -0.69
C TRP A 128 -15.14 14.75 -0.23
N ILE A 129 -14.90 14.83 1.08
CA ILE A 129 -13.65 15.36 1.64
C ILE A 129 -12.45 14.51 1.19
N VAL A 130 -12.59 13.18 1.24
CA VAL A 130 -11.46 12.27 0.99
C VAL A 130 -11.34 11.90 -0.48
N PHE A 131 -12.43 11.50 -1.11
CA PHE A 131 -12.42 10.95 -2.47
C PHE A 131 -12.81 11.96 -3.56
N GLY A 132 -13.24 13.17 -3.20
CA GLY A 132 -13.73 14.19 -4.16
C GLY A 132 -14.99 13.76 -4.92
N LYS A 133 -15.64 12.66 -4.53
CA LYS A 133 -16.82 12.10 -5.19
C LYS A 133 -17.68 11.30 -4.22
N LYS A 134 -18.97 11.16 -4.56
CA LYS A 134 -19.91 10.27 -3.89
C LYS A 134 -20.05 8.96 -4.66
N GLY A 135 -20.06 7.82 -3.98
CA GLY A 135 -20.24 6.53 -4.64
C GLY A 135 -20.49 5.37 -3.67
N LYS A 136 -20.94 4.24 -4.23
CA LYS A 136 -21.02 2.98 -3.50
C LYS A 136 -19.62 2.32 -3.48
N ASN A 137 -19.28 1.65 -2.39
CA ASN A 137 -18.06 0.85 -2.26
C ASN A 137 -16.74 1.61 -2.44
N LEU A 138 -16.70 2.95 -2.29
CA LEU A 138 -15.47 3.74 -2.44
C LEU A 138 -14.35 3.24 -1.52
N ARG A 139 -14.65 2.83 -0.30
CA ARG A 139 -13.67 2.25 0.63
C ARG A 139 -13.03 0.95 0.13
N GLN A 140 -13.70 0.22 -0.77
CA GLN A 140 -13.16 -1.04 -1.31
C GLN A 140 -12.20 -0.81 -2.48
N THR A 141 -12.35 0.31 -3.18
CA THR A 141 -11.56 0.68 -4.36
C THR A 141 -10.56 1.81 -4.07
N ALA A 142 -10.56 2.34 -2.85
CA ALA A 142 -9.68 3.42 -2.43
C ALA A 142 -8.22 2.95 -2.30
N SER A 143 -7.29 3.85 -2.57
CA SER A 143 -5.87 3.65 -2.29
C SER A 143 -5.59 3.59 -0.78
N GLU A 144 -4.40 3.12 -0.39
CA GLU A 144 -3.99 3.10 1.02
C GLU A 144 -3.93 4.50 1.62
N ASP A 145 -3.46 5.49 0.86
CA ASP A 145 -3.38 6.88 1.30
C ASP A 145 -4.76 7.50 1.54
N GLU A 146 -5.72 7.26 0.62
CA GLU A 146 -7.11 7.69 0.79
C GLU A 146 -7.77 7.02 2.01
N LEU A 147 -7.52 5.74 2.24
CA LEU A 147 -8.04 5.04 3.42
C LEU A 147 -7.42 5.59 4.70
N LYS A 148 -6.13 5.85 4.72
CA LYS A 148 -5.42 6.44 5.85
C LYS A 148 -5.98 7.82 6.17
N GLU A 149 -6.15 8.68 5.17
CA GLU A 149 -6.74 10.01 5.33
C GLU A 149 -8.17 9.92 5.91
N LEU A 150 -8.98 8.99 5.39
CA LEU A 150 -10.33 8.76 5.89
C LEU A 150 -10.33 8.40 7.38
N TYR A 151 -9.43 7.49 7.79
CA TYR A 151 -9.34 7.05 9.20
C TYR A 151 -8.86 8.15 10.13
N GLU A 152 -7.86 8.91 9.71
CA GLU A 152 -7.38 10.05 10.48
C GLU A 152 -8.49 11.10 10.67
N LEU A 153 -9.28 11.35 9.64
CA LEU A 153 -10.39 12.30 9.69
C LEU A 153 -11.50 11.79 10.63
N GLU A 154 -11.90 10.52 10.50
CA GLU A 154 -12.90 9.88 11.39
C GLU A 154 -12.45 9.96 12.85
N GLN A 155 -11.19 9.67 13.12
CA GLN A 155 -10.62 9.72 14.46
C GLN A 155 -10.54 11.13 15.03
N LYS A 156 -10.10 12.10 14.23
CA LYS A 156 -10.03 13.52 14.65
C LYS A 156 -11.41 14.09 14.97
N LEU A 157 -12.42 13.80 14.16
CA LEU A 157 -13.79 14.27 14.39
C LEU A 157 -14.41 13.59 15.61
N SER A 158 -14.24 12.27 15.77
CA SER A 158 -14.68 11.52 16.95
C SER A 158 -14.08 12.11 18.23
N PHE A 159 -12.77 12.31 18.25
CA PHE A 159 -12.05 12.93 19.36
C PHE A 159 -12.57 14.34 19.68
N ALA A 160 -12.78 15.19 18.66
CA ALA A 160 -13.28 16.54 18.84
C ALA A 160 -14.69 16.59 19.45
N ILE A 161 -15.55 15.62 19.11
CA ILE A 161 -16.89 15.47 19.71
C ILE A 161 -16.75 15.02 21.14
N ASP A 162 -15.95 13.98 21.41
CA ASP A 162 -15.81 13.36 22.73
C ASP A 162 -15.17 14.31 23.75
N MET A 163 -14.24 15.15 23.31
CA MET A 163 -13.62 16.19 24.15
C MET A 163 -14.47 17.45 24.27
N GLY A 164 -15.63 17.52 23.60
CA GLY A 164 -16.56 18.65 23.69
C GLY A 164 -16.12 19.90 22.92
N TYR A 165 -15.16 19.78 21.98
CA TYR A 165 -14.83 20.85 21.05
C TYR A 165 -15.94 21.06 20.01
N ILE A 166 -16.60 19.97 19.61
CA ILE A 166 -17.79 19.97 18.76
C ILE A 166 -18.98 19.54 19.64
N LYS A 167 -19.93 20.45 19.86
CA LYS A 167 -21.07 20.25 20.77
C LYS A 167 -22.39 20.10 20.05
N THR A 168 -22.48 20.54 18.79
CA THR A 168 -23.70 20.49 17.99
C THR A 168 -23.44 19.88 16.63
N TYR A 169 -24.51 19.37 16.02
CA TYR A 169 -24.43 18.83 14.65
C TYR A 169 -24.03 19.89 13.63
N ASP A 170 -24.54 21.11 13.77
CA ASP A 170 -24.18 22.25 12.88
C ASP A 170 -22.69 22.61 12.99
N GLN A 171 -22.10 22.54 14.19
CA GLN A 171 -20.67 22.73 14.36
C GLN A 171 -19.87 21.63 13.63
N LEU A 172 -20.30 20.37 13.72
CA LEU A 172 -19.66 19.27 13.00
C LEU A 172 -19.67 19.51 11.48
N LEU A 173 -20.83 19.87 10.91
CA LEU A 173 -20.94 20.18 9.49
C LEU A 173 -20.09 21.39 9.09
N SER A 174 -20.03 22.43 9.95
CA SER A 174 -19.18 23.59 9.71
C SER A 174 -17.69 23.22 9.66
N GLU A 175 -17.21 22.41 10.60
CA GLU A 175 -15.81 21.93 10.59
C GLU A 175 -15.51 21.07 9.37
N MET A 176 -16.41 20.18 8.98
CA MET A 176 -16.24 19.38 7.76
C MET A 176 -16.18 20.25 6.50
N ARG A 177 -16.98 21.35 6.42
CA ARG A 177 -16.90 22.32 5.31
C ARG A 177 -15.57 23.07 5.29
N LYS A 178 -15.03 23.45 6.45
CA LYS A 178 -13.71 24.08 6.54
C LYS A 178 -12.62 23.16 6.02
N ILE A 179 -12.64 21.89 6.44
CA ILE A 179 -11.67 20.89 5.97
C ILE A 179 -11.77 20.73 4.44
N TRP A 180 -12.98 20.63 3.91
CA TRP A 180 -13.18 20.57 2.46
C TRP A 180 -12.60 21.79 1.73
N ASN A 181 -12.87 23.00 2.23
CA ASN A 181 -12.40 24.25 1.62
C ASN A 181 -10.88 24.44 1.74
N GLN A 182 -10.21 23.81 2.70
CA GLN A 182 -8.76 23.85 2.83
C GLN A 182 -8.05 22.91 1.88
N LYS A 183 -8.74 21.85 1.44
CA LYS A 183 -8.18 20.83 0.56
C LYS A 183 -8.37 21.16 -0.93
N ASN A 184 -9.40 21.92 -1.28
CA ASN A 184 -9.77 22.32 -2.64
C ASN A 184 -9.65 23.82 -2.84
#